data_4a24457b6a6c7f0a5a44c48e02e68013
#
_entry.id   4a24457b6a6c7f0a5a44c48e02e68013
#
_cell.length_a   1.000
_cell.length_b   1.000
_cell.length_c   1.000
_cell.angle_alpha   90.00
_cell.angle_beta   90.00
_cell.angle_gamma   90.00
#
_symmetry.space_group_name_H-M   'P 1'
#
loop_
_entity.id
_entity.type
_entity.pdbx_description
1 polymer ?
#
loop_
_entity_poly.entity_id
_entity_poly.type
_entity_poly.pdbx_seq_one_letter_code
_entity_poly.pdbx_strand_id
1 'polypeptide(L)'
;RDIHYVKRRGHRMTGTAYKNMYLQDGEVIIDNIKALFFGRTKLPPDVRKILKQHGDTEIDYIQVARNPLNAGTKLMLNVASLGEFSRKAKKLPYDELFHLYMIVTLKDGKNILIEKNEVINMEMKGVRKDAESRLVPVNKKITLNTVMANTKKRMGKHFLPYNAYTNNCQDLLMNILKANNLGDGDTHKFVKQN
;
A
#
# COMPACT_ATOMS: atom_id res chain seq x y z
N ARG A 1 34.14 -18.96 -16.22
CA ARG A 1 33.69 -17.57 -16.56
C ARG A 1 33.36 -16.87 -15.28
N ASP A 2 34.23 -15.91 -14.95
CA ASP A 2 34.17 -15.18 -13.69
C ASP A 2 32.99 -14.22 -13.65
N ILE A 3 32.15 -14.37 -12.61
CA ILE A 3 31.07 -13.42 -12.34
C ILE A 3 31.70 -12.29 -11.52
N HIS A 4 31.97 -11.17 -12.17
CA HIS A 4 32.40 -9.96 -11.50
C HIS A 4 31.27 -9.38 -10.64
N TYR A 5 31.40 -9.49 -9.35
CA TYR A 5 30.57 -8.77 -8.37
C TYR A 5 30.91 -7.27 -8.41
N VAL A 6 30.10 -6.48 -9.10
CA VAL A 6 30.19 -5.04 -9.04
C VAL A 6 29.48 -4.58 -7.76
N LYS A 7 30.28 -4.21 -6.75
CA LYS A 7 29.83 -3.57 -5.51
C LYS A 7 29.31 -2.15 -5.84
N ARG A 8 28.03 -2.01 -6.19
CA ARG A 8 27.43 -0.70 -6.37
C ARG A 8 27.14 -0.10 -5.01
N ARG A 9 27.80 1.04 -4.74
CA ARG A 9 27.50 1.95 -3.61
C ARG A 9 26.02 2.30 -3.62
N GLY A 10 25.38 2.23 -2.44
CA GLY A 10 23.95 2.39 -2.23
C GLY A 10 23.35 3.63 -2.90
N HIS A 11 22.77 3.42 -4.07
CA HIS A 11 21.86 4.39 -4.65
C HIS A 11 20.51 4.26 -3.93
N ARG A 12 20.08 5.35 -3.31
CA ARG A 12 18.71 5.49 -2.79
C ARG A 12 17.75 5.30 -3.94
N MET A 13 17.01 4.21 -3.94
CA MET A 13 15.94 4.02 -4.91
C MET A 13 14.83 5.06 -4.69
N THR A 14 14.42 5.73 -5.74
CA THR A 14 13.28 6.66 -5.77
C THR A 14 11.99 5.86 -5.99
N GLY A 15 10.82 6.43 -5.65
CA GLY A 15 9.53 5.77 -5.86
C GLY A 15 9.27 5.34 -7.32
N THR A 16 9.89 6.03 -8.29
CA THR A 16 9.86 5.66 -9.70
C THR A 16 10.59 4.34 -9.97
N ALA A 17 11.65 4.03 -9.24
CA ALA A 17 12.35 2.74 -9.32
C ALA A 17 11.45 1.58 -8.87
N TYR A 18 10.58 1.81 -7.87
CA TYR A 18 9.59 0.80 -7.46
C TYR A 18 8.50 0.56 -8.50
N LYS A 19 8.13 1.58 -9.27
CA LYS A 19 7.12 1.46 -10.32
C LYS A 19 7.56 0.59 -11.48
N ASN A 20 8.85 0.67 -11.83
CA ASN A 20 9.45 -0.15 -12.90
C ASN A 20 9.76 -1.57 -12.44
N MET A 21 9.76 -1.83 -11.15
CA MET A 21 10.09 -3.10 -10.51
C MET A 21 9.06 -4.20 -10.78
N TYR A 22 7.81 -3.85 -11.02
CA TYR A 22 6.75 -4.82 -11.37
C TYR A 22 6.84 -5.33 -12.83
N LEU A 23 7.81 -4.83 -13.62
CA LEU A 23 7.88 -5.09 -15.06
C LEU A 23 9.18 -5.77 -15.53
N GLN A 24 10.18 -5.99 -14.67
CA GLN A 24 11.45 -6.59 -15.08
C GLN A 24 11.97 -7.63 -14.09
N ASP A 25 12.28 -8.79 -14.66
CA ASP A 25 13.07 -9.96 -14.27
C ASP A 25 13.64 -10.14 -12.83
N GLY A 26 13.70 -11.40 -12.42
CA GLY A 26 14.14 -12.02 -11.17
C GLY A 26 15.19 -11.34 -10.26
N GLU A 27 16.08 -10.50 -10.75
CA GLU A 27 17.09 -9.79 -9.94
C GLU A 27 16.47 -8.72 -9.03
N VAL A 28 15.36 -8.14 -9.43
CA VAL A 28 14.62 -7.12 -8.67
C VAL A 28 13.95 -7.69 -7.43
N ILE A 29 13.61 -8.97 -7.45
CA ILE A 29 12.97 -9.69 -6.34
C ILE A 29 13.90 -9.74 -5.12
N ILE A 30 15.21 -9.88 -5.31
CA ILE A 30 16.18 -10.06 -4.20
C ILE A 30 16.39 -8.76 -3.41
N ASP A 31 16.42 -7.61 -4.07
CA ASP A 31 16.56 -6.32 -3.37
C ASP A 31 15.30 -5.93 -2.60
N ASN A 32 14.13 -6.40 -3.04
CA ASN A 32 12.86 -6.24 -2.34
C ASN A 32 12.75 -7.11 -1.11
N ILE A 33 13.25 -8.34 -1.14
CA ILE A 33 13.33 -9.22 0.03
C ILE A 33 14.15 -8.58 1.14
N LYS A 34 15.25 -7.90 0.81
CA LYS A 34 16.03 -7.16 1.80
C LYS A 34 15.29 -5.98 2.42
N ALA A 35 14.48 -5.26 1.63
CA ALA A 35 13.64 -4.16 2.14
C ALA A 35 12.56 -4.65 3.11
N LEU A 36 12.07 -5.88 2.97
CA LEU A 36 11.12 -6.53 3.88
C LEU A 36 11.72 -6.81 5.26
N PHE A 37 13.02 -7.05 5.35
CA PHE A 37 13.70 -7.40 6.60
C PHE A 37 14.32 -6.21 7.34
N PHE A 38 14.69 -5.15 6.62
CA PHE A 38 15.34 -3.95 7.20
C PHE A 38 14.38 -2.76 7.26
N GLY A 39 13.42 -2.79 8.17
CA GLY A 39 12.37 -1.78 8.35
C GLY A 39 12.80 -0.33 8.03
N ARG A 40 12.00 0.37 7.23
CA ARG A 40 12.24 1.77 6.87
C ARG A 40 11.82 2.70 8.00
N THR A 41 12.66 3.66 8.31
CA THR A 41 12.39 4.66 9.36
C THR A 41 11.62 5.87 8.85
N LYS A 42 11.43 6.03 7.53
CA LYS A 42 10.78 7.20 6.91
C LYS A 42 9.94 6.80 5.71
N LEU A 43 8.87 7.56 5.47
CA LEU A 43 8.09 7.46 4.23
C LEU A 43 8.98 7.66 3.00
N PRO A 44 8.67 7.00 1.87
CA PRO A 44 9.37 7.20 0.59
C PRO A 44 9.40 8.69 0.17
N PRO A 45 10.43 9.12 -0.59
CA PRO A 45 10.56 10.52 -1.02
C PRO A 45 9.34 11.02 -1.79
N ASP A 46 8.78 10.20 -2.69
CA ASP A 46 7.62 10.57 -3.51
C ASP A 46 6.36 10.74 -2.66
N VAL A 47 6.15 9.88 -1.66
CA VAL A 47 5.07 10.03 -0.68
C VAL A 47 5.21 11.34 0.09
N ARG A 48 6.43 11.65 0.55
CA ARG A 48 6.68 12.91 1.25
C ARG A 48 6.46 14.13 0.35
N LYS A 49 6.81 14.02 -0.94
CA LYS A 49 6.56 15.08 -1.93
C LYS A 49 5.06 15.32 -2.12
N ILE A 50 4.27 14.26 -2.31
CA ILE A 50 2.81 14.36 -2.45
C ILE A 50 2.19 14.98 -1.20
N LEU A 51 2.57 14.52 0.00
CA LEU A 51 2.06 15.07 1.27
C LEU A 51 2.45 16.54 1.44
N LYS A 52 3.66 16.95 1.03
CA LYS A 52 4.08 18.36 1.07
C LYS A 52 3.28 19.24 0.10
N GLN A 53 2.97 18.74 -1.10
CA GLN A 53 2.31 19.52 -2.14
C GLN A 53 0.78 19.55 -2.02
N HIS A 54 0.18 18.47 -1.54
CA HIS A 54 -1.27 18.27 -1.56
C HIS A 54 -1.85 17.88 -0.20
N GLY A 55 -0.99 17.64 0.79
CA GLY A 55 -1.41 17.09 2.07
C GLY A 55 -2.33 18.00 2.90
N ASP A 56 -2.28 19.30 2.70
CA ASP A 56 -3.12 20.28 3.42
C ASP A 56 -4.42 20.63 2.68
N THR A 57 -4.63 20.07 1.48
CA THR A 57 -5.90 20.18 0.78
C THR A 57 -6.95 19.31 1.45
N GLU A 58 -8.16 19.87 1.63
CA GLU A 58 -9.30 19.14 2.19
C GLU A 58 -9.70 17.97 1.29
N ILE A 59 -10.09 16.87 1.91
CA ILE A 59 -10.62 15.69 1.23
C ILE A 59 -12.09 15.91 0.94
N ASP A 60 -12.50 15.60 -0.27
CA ASP A 60 -13.90 15.59 -0.70
C ASP A 60 -14.57 14.25 -0.37
N TYR A 61 -14.01 13.18 -0.88
CA TYR A 61 -14.44 11.81 -0.57
C TYR A 61 -13.27 10.82 -0.70
N ILE A 62 -13.52 9.60 -0.26
CA ILE A 62 -12.58 8.50 -0.35
C ILE A 62 -13.27 7.33 -1.06
N GLN A 63 -12.52 6.56 -1.83
CA GLN A 63 -12.92 5.26 -2.34
C GLN A 63 -11.95 4.20 -1.84
N VAL A 64 -12.46 3.15 -1.24
CA VAL A 64 -11.69 1.92 -1.02
C VAL A 64 -11.88 1.02 -2.21
N ALA A 65 -10.80 0.47 -2.74
CA ALA A 65 -10.83 -0.33 -3.94
C ALA A 65 -9.99 -1.59 -3.81
N ARG A 66 -10.33 -2.62 -4.58
CA ARG A 66 -9.61 -3.88 -4.61
C ARG A 66 -9.54 -4.46 -6.02
N ASN A 67 -8.39 -5.04 -6.34
CA ASN A 67 -8.20 -5.84 -7.55
C ASN A 67 -7.75 -7.25 -7.17
N PRO A 68 -8.17 -8.29 -7.89
CA PRO A 68 -7.64 -9.63 -7.71
C PRO A 68 -6.11 -9.63 -7.81
N LEU A 69 -5.44 -10.35 -6.93
CA LEU A 69 -4.00 -10.52 -7.02
C LEU A 69 -3.64 -11.34 -8.26
N ASN A 70 -2.85 -10.75 -9.14
CA ASN A 70 -2.35 -11.49 -10.32
C ASN A 70 -1.34 -12.57 -9.92
N ALA A 71 -1.05 -13.49 -10.85
CA ALA A 71 -0.14 -14.62 -10.61
C ALA A 71 1.27 -14.17 -10.20
N GLY A 72 1.78 -13.07 -10.79
CA GLY A 72 3.10 -12.54 -10.45
C GLY A 72 3.18 -12.02 -9.02
N THR A 73 2.16 -11.28 -8.57
CA THR A 73 2.09 -10.79 -7.18
C THR A 73 1.97 -11.95 -6.19
N LYS A 74 1.15 -12.97 -6.51
CA LYS A 74 1.04 -14.19 -5.68
C LYS A 74 2.37 -14.93 -5.59
N LEU A 75 3.09 -15.05 -6.70
CA LEU A 75 4.42 -15.67 -6.73
C LEU A 75 5.43 -14.90 -5.88
N MET A 76 5.48 -13.57 -6.01
CA MET A 76 6.37 -12.72 -5.22
C MET A 76 6.11 -12.85 -3.71
N LEU A 77 4.85 -12.79 -3.28
CA LEU A 77 4.48 -12.97 -1.88
C LEU A 77 4.86 -14.36 -1.36
N ASN A 78 4.74 -15.39 -2.22
CA ASN A 78 5.11 -16.75 -1.86
C ASN A 78 6.63 -16.91 -1.68
N VAL A 79 7.43 -16.34 -2.57
CA VAL A 79 8.89 -16.32 -2.46
C VAL A 79 9.33 -15.53 -1.22
N ALA A 80 8.80 -14.33 -1.03
CA ALA A 80 9.13 -13.48 0.12
C ALA A 80 8.79 -14.12 1.48
N SER A 81 7.78 -14.99 1.52
CA SER A 81 7.35 -15.71 2.72
C SER A 81 7.90 -17.14 2.84
N LEU A 82 8.86 -17.53 2.00
CA LEU A 82 9.42 -18.89 1.94
C LEU A 82 8.32 -19.99 1.81
N GLY A 83 7.32 -19.71 0.97
CA GLY A 83 6.20 -20.63 0.73
C GLY A 83 5.06 -20.59 1.77
N GLU A 84 5.23 -19.86 2.87
CA GLU A 84 4.17 -19.72 3.88
C GLU A 84 2.92 -19.03 3.36
N PHE A 85 3.07 -18.09 2.42
CA PHE A 85 1.95 -17.38 1.82
C PHE A 85 0.96 -18.35 1.18
N SER A 86 1.40 -19.23 0.28
CA SER A 86 0.53 -20.24 -0.36
C SER A 86 -0.09 -21.22 0.63
N ARG A 87 0.67 -21.61 1.67
CA ARG A 87 0.16 -22.51 2.72
C ARG A 87 -0.97 -21.87 3.54
N LYS A 88 -0.82 -20.60 3.89
CA LYS A 88 -1.84 -19.85 4.64
C LYS A 88 -3.01 -19.43 3.75
N ALA A 89 -2.74 -19.00 2.52
CA ALA A 89 -3.78 -18.64 1.55
C ALA A 89 -4.78 -19.77 1.30
N LYS A 90 -4.31 -21.03 1.22
CA LYS A 90 -5.18 -22.23 1.08
C LYS A 90 -6.11 -22.46 2.27
N LYS A 91 -5.86 -21.84 3.42
CA LYS A 91 -6.70 -21.95 4.63
C LYS A 91 -7.68 -20.79 4.79
N LEU A 92 -7.63 -19.80 3.90
CA LEU A 92 -8.54 -18.69 3.92
C LEU A 92 -9.88 -19.11 3.28
N PRO A 93 -11.00 -18.60 3.79
CA PRO A 93 -12.33 -18.95 3.29
C PRO A 93 -12.69 -18.24 1.97
N TYR A 94 -11.72 -17.72 1.23
CA TYR A 94 -11.95 -17.00 -0.03
C TYR A 94 -11.26 -17.70 -1.20
N ASP A 95 -11.94 -17.72 -2.34
CA ASP A 95 -11.42 -18.27 -3.58
C ASP A 95 -10.39 -17.34 -4.24
N GLU A 96 -10.45 -16.05 -3.95
CA GLU A 96 -9.54 -15.04 -4.50
C GLU A 96 -8.94 -14.15 -3.40
N LEU A 97 -7.67 -13.80 -3.58
CA LEU A 97 -6.98 -12.80 -2.78
C LEU A 97 -6.92 -11.49 -3.54
N PHE A 98 -7.23 -10.40 -2.86
CA PHE A 98 -7.26 -9.07 -3.43
C PHE A 98 -6.12 -8.20 -2.88
N HIS A 99 -5.61 -7.33 -3.75
CA HIS A 99 -4.81 -6.20 -3.35
C HIS A 99 -5.72 -5.00 -3.13
N LEU A 100 -5.66 -4.43 -1.92
CA LEU A 100 -6.47 -3.28 -1.53
C LEU A 100 -5.68 -1.99 -1.59
N TYR A 101 -6.36 -0.92 -2.00
CA TYR A 101 -5.85 0.43 -1.99
C TYR A 101 -6.98 1.44 -1.77
N MET A 102 -6.61 2.68 -1.53
CA MET A 102 -7.54 3.78 -1.29
C MET A 102 -7.27 4.89 -2.30
N ILE A 103 -8.33 5.48 -2.82
CA ILE A 103 -8.27 6.73 -3.59
C ILE A 103 -8.82 7.83 -2.70
N VAL A 104 -8.03 8.85 -2.48
CA VAL A 104 -8.43 10.09 -1.82
C VAL A 104 -8.66 11.14 -2.89
N THR A 105 -9.90 11.60 -3.04
CA THR A 105 -10.25 12.72 -3.91
C THR A 105 -10.25 14.00 -3.08
N LEU A 106 -9.43 14.95 -3.51
CA LEU A 106 -9.29 16.25 -2.86
C LEU A 106 -10.32 17.25 -3.40
N LYS A 107 -10.62 18.29 -2.63
CA LYS A 107 -11.54 19.38 -3.03
C LYS A 107 -11.13 20.10 -4.32
N ASP A 108 -9.85 20.07 -4.68
CA ASP A 108 -9.33 20.61 -5.94
C ASP A 108 -9.45 19.63 -7.12
N GLY A 109 -10.14 18.50 -6.94
CA GLY A 109 -10.40 17.48 -7.95
C GLY A 109 -9.27 16.49 -8.18
N LYS A 110 -8.15 16.61 -7.48
CA LYS A 110 -7.03 15.67 -7.62
C LYS A 110 -7.31 14.35 -6.90
N ASN A 111 -6.87 13.26 -7.53
CA ASN A 111 -6.96 11.92 -6.97
C ASN A 111 -5.58 11.43 -6.54
N ILE A 112 -5.49 10.92 -5.33
CA ILE A 112 -4.29 10.34 -4.76
C ILE A 112 -4.57 8.89 -4.38
N LEU A 113 -3.90 7.97 -5.04
CA LEU A 113 -3.91 6.55 -4.71
C LEU A 113 -2.97 6.31 -3.54
N ILE A 114 -3.43 5.61 -2.52
CA ILE A 114 -2.68 5.20 -1.34
C ILE A 114 -2.74 3.67 -1.23
N GLU A 115 -1.60 3.03 -1.18
CA GLU A 115 -1.49 1.59 -0.99
C GLU A 115 -0.30 1.23 -0.10
N LYS A 116 -0.30 0.02 0.44
CA LYS A 116 0.84 -0.53 1.15
C LYS A 116 1.20 -1.87 0.51
N ASN A 117 2.35 -1.84 -0.14
CA ASN A 117 3.05 -3.05 -0.56
C ASN A 117 4.15 -3.32 0.46
N GLU A 118 5.41 -3.34 0.07
CA GLU A 118 6.55 -3.37 1.00
C GLU A 118 6.72 -2.05 1.76
N VAL A 119 6.18 -0.97 1.20
CA VAL A 119 6.15 0.37 1.78
C VAL A 119 4.80 1.01 1.53
N ILE A 120 4.50 2.10 2.24
CA ILE A 120 3.39 2.96 1.88
C ILE A 120 3.76 3.71 0.61
N ASN A 121 2.92 3.59 -0.41
CA ASN A 121 3.05 4.28 -1.69
C ASN A 121 1.90 5.27 -1.87
N MET A 122 2.19 6.37 -2.54
CA MET A 122 1.19 7.33 -3.03
C MET A 122 1.49 7.69 -4.48
N GLU A 123 0.44 7.77 -5.28
CA GLU A 123 0.51 8.19 -6.68
C GLU A 123 -0.64 9.15 -7.00
N MET A 124 -0.39 10.13 -7.87
CA MET A 124 -1.45 10.97 -8.45
C MET A 124 -2.23 10.15 -9.47
N LYS A 125 -3.24 9.38 -9.02
CA LYS A 125 -3.96 8.40 -9.84
C LYS A 125 -5.33 8.08 -9.25
N GLY A 126 -6.30 7.83 -10.14
CA GLY A 126 -7.63 7.34 -9.78
C GLY A 126 -7.70 5.82 -9.62
N VAL A 127 -8.93 5.31 -9.55
CA VAL A 127 -9.22 3.88 -9.44
C VAL A 127 -8.64 3.13 -10.65
N ARG A 128 -8.02 1.98 -10.40
CA ARG A 128 -7.48 1.12 -11.44
C ARG A 128 -8.62 0.48 -12.24
N LYS A 129 -8.33 0.16 -13.51
CA LYS A 129 -9.26 -0.59 -14.37
C LYS A 129 -9.64 -1.92 -13.70
N ASP A 130 -10.89 -2.31 -13.89
CA ASP A 130 -11.45 -3.58 -13.40
C ASP A 130 -11.40 -3.77 -11.87
N ALA A 131 -11.25 -2.66 -11.11
CA ALA A 131 -11.33 -2.71 -9.67
C ALA A 131 -12.78 -2.67 -9.18
N GLU A 132 -13.05 -3.46 -8.16
CA GLU A 132 -14.22 -3.24 -7.32
C GLU A 132 -13.94 -2.07 -6.38
N SER A 133 -14.87 -1.15 -6.22
CA SER A 133 -14.68 -0.01 -5.31
C SER A 133 -15.94 0.33 -4.52
N ARG A 134 -15.73 0.94 -3.37
CA ARG A 134 -16.80 1.44 -2.49
C ARG A 134 -16.49 2.87 -2.08
N LEU A 135 -17.48 3.74 -2.23
CA LEU A 135 -17.39 5.13 -1.78
C LEU A 135 -17.44 5.20 -0.24
N VAL A 136 -16.59 6.03 0.31
CA VAL A 136 -16.55 6.35 1.74
C VAL A 136 -16.76 7.87 1.87
N PRO A 137 -17.95 8.32 2.26
CA PRO A 137 -18.21 9.75 2.41
C PRO A 137 -17.38 10.34 3.54
N VAL A 138 -16.92 11.56 3.33
CA VAL A 138 -16.15 12.33 4.32
C VAL A 138 -17.01 13.50 4.78
N ASN A 139 -17.75 13.31 5.86
CA ASN A 139 -18.72 14.27 6.38
C ASN A 139 -18.10 15.30 7.35
N LYS A 140 -16.81 15.57 7.21
CA LYS A 140 -16.07 16.52 8.04
C LYS A 140 -14.92 17.13 7.29
N LYS A 141 -14.51 18.33 7.69
CA LYS A 141 -13.29 18.94 7.16
C LYS A 141 -12.07 18.20 7.70
N ILE A 142 -11.37 17.53 6.80
CA ILE A 142 -10.15 16.80 7.12
C ILE A 142 -9.21 16.83 5.91
N THR A 143 -7.91 16.94 6.17
CA THR A 143 -6.88 16.97 5.13
C THR A 143 -6.15 15.62 5.06
N LEU A 144 -5.48 15.37 3.94
CA LEU A 144 -4.68 14.16 3.78
C LEU A 144 -3.55 14.07 4.82
N ASN A 145 -2.91 15.20 5.16
CA ASN A 145 -1.89 15.24 6.21
C ASN A 145 -2.46 14.82 7.57
N THR A 146 -3.66 15.30 7.92
CA THR A 146 -4.36 14.91 9.16
C THR A 146 -4.69 13.42 9.16
N VAL A 147 -5.20 12.90 8.04
CA VAL A 147 -5.52 11.47 7.88
C VAL A 147 -4.29 10.61 8.12
N MET A 148 -3.17 10.96 7.49
CA MET A 148 -1.94 10.18 7.63
C MET A 148 -1.31 10.32 9.02
N ALA A 149 -1.36 11.49 9.64
CA ALA A 149 -0.87 11.72 11.01
C ALA A 149 -1.66 10.89 12.03
N ASN A 150 -2.99 10.90 11.96
CA ASN A 150 -3.86 10.09 12.82
C ASN A 150 -3.59 8.59 12.62
N THR A 151 -3.42 8.15 11.38
CA THR A 151 -3.10 6.76 11.05
C THR A 151 -1.75 6.36 11.63
N LYS A 152 -0.72 7.20 11.47
CA LYS A 152 0.60 6.97 12.05
C LYS A 152 0.54 6.87 13.58
N LYS A 153 -0.19 7.79 14.22
CA LYS A 153 -0.40 7.77 15.67
C LYS A 153 -1.05 6.46 16.14
N ARG A 154 -2.09 5.99 15.42
CA ARG A 154 -2.79 4.75 15.73
C ARG A 154 -1.92 3.51 15.54
N MET A 155 -1.20 3.42 14.42
CA MET A 155 -0.38 2.26 14.07
C MET A 155 0.96 2.23 14.82
N GLY A 156 1.48 3.37 15.27
CA GLY A 156 2.75 3.47 15.98
C GLY A 156 3.89 2.84 15.17
N LYS A 157 4.61 1.92 15.77
CA LYS A 157 5.74 1.20 15.15
C LYS A 157 5.35 0.34 13.93
N HIS A 158 4.07 0.00 13.77
CA HIS A 158 3.55 -0.79 12.64
C HIS A 158 3.20 0.04 11.40
N PHE A 159 3.32 1.37 11.46
CA PHE A 159 2.97 2.24 10.35
C PHE A 159 3.84 2.00 9.11
N LEU A 160 5.15 1.93 9.28
CA LEU A 160 6.09 1.81 8.16
C LEU A 160 6.40 0.36 7.76
N PRO A 161 6.66 -0.58 8.69
CA PRO A 161 7.01 -1.95 8.32
C PRO A 161 5.88 -2.64 7.57
N TYR A 162 6.25 -3.59 6.71
CA TYR A 162 5.31 -4.47 6.03
C TYR A 162 5.45 -5.90 6.55
N ASN A 163 4.31 -6.56 6.68
CA ASN A 163 4.22 -8.00 6.90
C ASN A 163 2.95 -8.51 6.21
N ALA A 164 3.10 -9.43 5.29
CA ALA A 164 1.99 -9.92 4.46
C ALA A 164 0.81 -10.49 5.26
N TYR A 165 1.02 -10.90 6.51
CA TYR A 165 0.01 -11.54 7.34
C TYR A 165 -0.59 -10.65 8.43
N THR A 166 0.19 -9.69 8.94
CA THR A 166 -0.18 -8.94 10.14
C THR A 166 -0.04 -7.45 10.01
N ASN A 167 0.49 -6.95 8.88
CA ASN A 167 0.67 -5.52 8.64
C ASN A 167 0.79 -5.21 7.14
N ASN A 168 -0.25 -5.50 6.40
CA ASN A 168 -0.35 -5.42 4.94
C ASN A 168 -1.23 -4.24 4.46
N CYS A 169 -1.66 -4.28 3.20
CA CYS A 169 -2.54 -3.28 2.62
C CYS A 169 -3.89 -3.18 3.35
N GLN A 170 -4.47 -4.32 3.72
CA GLN A 170 -5.75 -4.40 4.45
C GLN A 170 -5.63 -3.71 5.82
N ASP A 171 -4.55 -3.98 6.56
CA ASP A 171 -4.31 -3.38 7.86
C ASP A 171 -4.09 -1.88 7.76
N LEU A 172 -3.37 -1.39 6.74
CA LEU A 172 -3.23 0.04 6.53
C LEU A 172 -4.59 0.70 6.30
N LEU A 173 -5.40 0.18 5.37
CA LEU A 173 -6.71 0.77 5.05
C LEU A 173 -7.64 0.75 6.26
N MET A 174 -7.72 -0.36 6.99
CA MET A 174 -8.51 -0.44 8.21
C MET A 174 -8.06 0.57 9.27
N ASN A 175 -6.75 0.80 9.40
CA ASN A 175 -6.25 1.78 10.35
C ASN A 175 -6.49 3.22 9.89
N ILE A 176 -6.43 3.52 8.58
CA ILE A 176 -6.84 4.82 8.03
C ILE A 176 -8.30 5.10 8.39
N LEU A 177 -9.20 4.17 8.07
CA LEU A 177 -10.62 4.34 8.35
C LEU A 177 -10.89 4.54 9.84
N LYS A 178 -10.39 3.66 10.69
CA LYS A 178 -10.61 3.71 12.15
C LYS A 178 -9.96 4.91 12.82
N ALA A 179 -8.73 5.28 12.44
CA ALA A 179 -8.02 6.41 13.04
C ALA A 179 -8.71 7.75 12.77
N ASN A 180 -9.50 7.79 11.70
CA ASN A 180 -10.17 8.99 11.24
C ASN A 180 -11.70 8.94 11.38
N ASN A 181 -12.26 7.91 12.01
CA ASN A 181 -13.70 7.68 12.13
C ASN A 181 -14.41 7.79 10.77
N LEU A 182 -13.90 7.05 9.78
CA LEU A 182 -14.41 6.99 8.41
C LEU A 182 -14.93 5.58 8.13
N GLY A 183 -15.88 5.52 7.17
CA GLY A 183 -16.50 4.26 6.77
C GLY A 183 -17.50 3.71 7.78
N ASP A 184 -18.31 2.80 7.32
CA ASP A 184 -19.32 2.07 8.05
C ASP A 184 -18.97 0.58 8.18
N GLY A 185 -19.90 -0.21 8.73
CA GLY A 185 -19.73 -1.65 8.87
C GLY A 185 -19.52 -2.37 7.55
N ASP A 186 -20.20 -1.93 6.49
CA ASP A 186 -20.07 -2.54 5.16
C ASP A 186 -18.76 -2.18 4.48
N THR A 187 -18.27 -0.94 4.66
CA THR A 187 -16.92 -0.55 4.24
C THR A 187 -15.87 -1.42 4.92
N HIS A 188 -16.04 -1.65 6.23
CA HIS A 188 -15.11 -2.49 6.98
C HIS A 188 -15.14 -3.96 6.53
N LYS A 189 -16.32 -4.51 6.22
CA LYS A 189 -16.45 -5.86 5.63
C LYS A 189 -15.77 -5.94 4.27
N PHE A 190 -16.01 -4.95 3.39
CA PHE A 190 -15.36 -4.87 2.09
C PHE A 190 -13.83 -4.88 2.18
N VAL A 191 -13.26 -4.07 3.09
CA VAL A 191 -11.80 -4.04 3.32
C VAL A 191 -11.31 -5.36 3.91
N LYS A 192 -12.05 -5.98 4.82
CA LYS A 192 -11.68 -7.28 5.40
C LYS A 192 -11.88 -8.47 4.46
N GLN A 193 -12.55 -8.25 3.32
CA GLN A 193 -12.87 -9.29 2.34
C GLN A 193 -13.79 -10.39 2.92
N ASN A 194 -14.69 -10.01 3.83
CA ASN A 194 -15.67 -10.88 4.47
C ASN A 194 -17.03 -10.74 3.79
#